data_a6a85e7578414ef6610ba30ea8cee22d
#
_entry.id   a6a85e7578414ef6610ba30ea8cee22d
#
_cell.length_a   1.000
_cell.length_b   1.000
_cell.length_c   1.000
_cell.angle_alpha   90.00
_cell.angle_beta   90.00
_cell.angle_gamma   90.00
#
_symmetry.space_group_name_H-M   'P 1'
#
loop_
_entity.id
_entity.type
_entity.pdbx_description
1 polymer ?
#
loop_
_entity_poly.entity_id
_entity_poly.type
_entity_poly.pdbx_seq_one_letter_code
_entity_poly.pdbx_strand_id
1 'polypeptide(L)'
;MNERDRRIIDVIRALRDGEVVTYGDIAEDAGYPKMSRLVGRILATTDEELPWWRVVNSVGRLVPGHEREQAAQLRSEGVKVSDGRVRNARYGRFS
;
A
#
# COMPACT_ATOMS: atom_id res chain seq x y z
N MET A 1 -6.11 -18.74 8.12
CA MET A 1 -5.56 -17.96 6.99
C MET A 1 -4.73 -18.88 6.10
N ASN A 2 -4.92 -18.83 4.79
CA ASN A 2 -4.16 -19.67 3.89
C ASN A 2 -2.77 -19.07 3.61
N GLU A 3 -1.90 -19.86 2.98
CA GLU A 3 -0.53 -19.43 2.72
C GLU A 3 -0.47 -18.21 1.80
N ARG A 4 -1.36 -18.15 0.80
CA ARG A 4 -1.40 -17.03 -0.13
C ARG A 4 -1.64 -15.72 0.60
N ASP A 5 -2.65 -15.67 1.44
CA ASP A 5 -3.00 -14.46 2.19
C ASP A 5 -1.89 -14.11 3.18
N ARG A 6 -1.28 -15.11 3.80
CA ARG A 6 -0.15 -14.89 4.71
C ARG A 6 1.03 -14.24 3.99
N ARG A 7 1.36 -14.71 2.79
CA ARG A 7 2.46 -14.12 2.02
C ARG A 7 2.17 -12.66 1.66
N ILE A 8 0.94 -12.38 1.27
CA ILE A 8 0.54 -11.02 0.94
C ILE A 8 0.67 -10.10 2.17
N ILE A 9 0.18 -10.57 3.31
CA ILE A 9 0.27 -9.81 4.56
C ILE A 9 1.74 -9.58 4.95
N ASP A 10 2.58 -10.58 4.81
CA ASP A 10 4.00 -10.45 5.16
C ASP A 10 4.71 -9.42 4.28
N VAL A 11 4.37 -9.36 2.98
CA VAL A 11 4.92 -8.34 2.08
C VAL A 11 4.50 -6.95 2.52
N ILE A 12 3.21 -6.77 2.86
CA ILE A 12 2.72 -5.47 3.32
C ILE A 12 3.40 -5.07 4.63
N ARG A 13 3.51 -6.01 5.56
CA ARG A 13 4.12 -5.75 6.87
C ARG A 13 5.58 -5.33 6.74
N ALA A 14 6.28 -5.80 5.72
CA ALA A 14 7.68 -5.50 5.51
C ALA A 14 7.92 -4.13 4.84
N LEU A 15 6.87 -3.43 4.42
CA LEU A 15 7.03 -2.09 3.85
C LEU A 15 7.63 -1.15 4.90
N ARG A 16 8.62 -0.38 4.49
CA ARG A 16 9.32 0.51 5.41
C ARG A 16 8.77 1.94 5.35
N ASP A 17 9.15 2.71 6.34
CA ASP A 17 8.82 4.12 6.47
C ASP A 17 9.25 4.88 5.21
N GLY A 18 8.35 5.62 4.59
CA GLY A 18 8.63 6.38 3.37
C GLY A 18 8.55 5.58 2.08
N GLU A 19 8.21 4.31 2.15
CA GLU A 19 8.02 3.45 0.97
C GLU A 19 6.57 3.46 0.54
N VAL A 20 6.31 3.66 -0.76
CA VAL A 20 4.95 3.59 -1.30
C VAL A 20 4.96 2.66 -2.51
N VAL A 21 4.03 1.72 -2.51
CA VAL A 21 3.90 0.71 -3.57
C VAL A 21 2.45 0.63 -4.02
N THR A 22 2.22 -0.09 -5.10
CA THR A 22 0.86 -0.33 -5.61
C THR A 22 0.35 -1.68 -5.14
N TYR A 23 -0.97 -1.88 -5.23
CA TYR A 23 -1.57 -3.20 -4.97
C TYR A 23 -0.93 -4.27 -5.86
N GLY A 24 -0.64 -3.92 -7.13
CA GLY A 24 0.03 -4.84 -8.05
C GLY A 24 1.45 -5.19 -7.62
N ASP A 25 2.19 -4.22 -7.09
CA ASP A 25 3.54 -4.48 -6.57
C ASP A 25 3.50 -5.50 -5.44
N ILE A 26 2.57 -5.34 -4.52
CA ILE A 26 2.40 -6.29 -3.41
C ILE A 26 2.09 -7.69 -3.93
N ALA A 27 1.16 -7.79 -4.89
CA ALA A 27 0.79 -9.08 -5.45
C ALA A 27 1.99 -9.77 -6.11
N GLU A 28 2.76 -9.02 -6.89
CA GLU A 28 3.95 -9.57 -7.55
C GLU A 28 4.99 -10.03 -6.54
N ASP A 29 5.28 -9.20 -5.54
CA ASP A 29 6.29 -9.52 -4.54
C ASP A 29 5.90 -10.76 -3.72
N ALA A 30 4.60 -10.96 -3.52
CA ALA A 30 4.11 -12.14 -2.82
C ALA A 30 4.10 -13.41 -3.68
N GLY A 31 4.36 -13.28 -4.99
CA GLY A 31 4.36 -14.41 -5.90
C GLY A 31 3.02 -14.68 -6.58
N TYR A 32 2.10 -13.72 -6.53
CA TYR A 32 0.75 -13.86 -7.09
C TYR A 32 0.44 -12.69 -8.03
N PRO A 33 1.18 -12.57 -9.16
CA PRO A 33 0.95 -11.45 -10.09
C PRO A 33 -0.50 -11.45 -10.58
N LYS A 34 -1.00 -10.26 -10.88
CA LYS A 34 -2.37 -10.04 -11.35
C LYS A 34 -3.44 -10.22 -10.29
N MET A 35 -3.07 -10.33 -9.01
CA MET A 35 -4.03 -10.48 -7.92
C MET A 35 -4.14 -9.20 -7.07
N SER A 36 -4.05 -8.04 -7.70
CA SER A 36 -4.14 -6.76 -6.99
C SER A 36 -5.47 -6.57 -6.25
N ARG A 37 -6.57 -7.08 -6.80
CA ARG A 37 -7.88 -6.98 -6.13
C ARG A 37 -7.90 -7.75 -4.82
N LEU A 38 -7.23 -8.90 -4.78
CA LEU A 38 -7.11 -9.68 -3.55
C LEU A 38 -6.35 -8.90 -2.49
N VAL A 39 -5.28 -8.21 -2.88
CA VAL A 39 -4.51 -7.37 -1.95
C VAL A 39 -5.43 -6.30 -1.34
N GLY A 40 -6.23 -5.63 -2.17
CA GLY A 40 -7.18 -4.64 -1.70
C GLY A 40 -8.19 -5.21 -0.72
N ARG A 41 -8.72 -6.40 -1.01
CA ARG A 41 -9.68 -7.07 -0.12
C ARG A 41 -9.04 -7.43 1.22
N ILE A 42 -7.83 -7.96 1.19
CA ILE A 42 -7.11 -8.31 2.42
C ILE A 42 -6.92 -7.07 3.28
N LEU A 43 -6.47 -5.96 2.69
CA LEU A 43 -6.30 -4.71 3.43
C LEU A 43 -7.61 -4.19 4.02
N ALA A 44 -8.72 -4.38 3.30
CA ALA A 44 -10.02 -3.89 3.75
C ALA A 44 -10.64 -4.75 4.85
N THR A 45 -10.28 -6.03 4.96
CA THR A 45 -10.95 -6.98 5.84
C THR A 45 -10.10 -7.60 6.92
N THR A 46 -8.79 -7.41 6.89
CA THR A 46 -7.90 -7.99 7.89
C THR A 46 -8.07 -7.33 9.27
N ASP A 47 -7.93 -8.14 10.31
CA ASP A 47 -7.88 -7.63 11.69
C ASP A 47 -6.45 -7.27 12.11
N GLU A 48 -5.47 -7.58 11.27
CA GLU A 48 -4.08 -7.29 11.60
C GLU A 48 -3.76 -5.82 11.34
N GLU A 49 -2.91 -5.25 12.18
CA GLU A 49 -2.44 -3.88 11.98
C GLU A 49 -1.34 -3.88 10.93
N LEU A 50 -1.63 -3.29 9.79
CA LEU A 50 -0.71 -3.22 8.67
C LEU A 50 -0.51 -1.78 8.24
N PRO A 51 0.65 -1.44 7.67
CA PRO A 51 0.88 -0.08 7.16
C PRO A 51 0.14 0.13 5.83
N TRP A 52 -1.19 0.06 5.88
CA TRP A 52 -2.06 0.16 4.71
C TRP A 52 -1.87 1.45 3.92
N TRP A 53 -1.47 2.52 4.60
CA TRP A 53 -1.30 3.85 3.96
C TRP A 53 -0.14 3.87 2.97
N ARG A 54 0.72 2.86 2.98
CA ARG A 54 1.86 2.73 2.07
C ARG A 54 1.48 2.05 0.75
N VAL A 55 0.20 1.73 0.57
CA VAL A 55 -0.29 1.04 -0.62
C VAL A 55 -1.31 1.92 -1.34
N VAL A 56 -1.08 2.17 -2.63
CA VAL A 56 -1.92 3.03 -3.46
C VAL A 56 -2.23 2.32 -4.79
N ASN A 57 -3.08 2.94 -5.61
CA ASN A 57 -3.37 2.35 -6.92
C ASN A 57 -2.23 2.62 -7.91
N SER A 58 -2.39 2.13 -9.14
CA SER A 58 -1.31 2.15 -10.15
C SER A 58 -0.85 3.56 -10.54
N VAL A 59 -1.69 4.58 -10.33
CA VAL A 59 -1.34 5.98 -10.63
C VAL A 59 -1.09 6.81 -9.37
N GLY A 60 -0.94 6.16 -8.22
CA GLY A 60 -0.60 6.83 -6.97
C GLY A 60 -1.77 7.41 -6.21
N ARG A 61 -3.01 7.11 -6.59
CA ARG A 61 -4.18 7.65 -5.90
C ARG A 61 -4.37 7.00 -4.55
N LEU A 62 -4.74 7.83 -3.58
CA LEU A 62 -5.04 7.40 -2.22
C LEU A 62 -6.36 6.61 -2.18
N VAL A 63 -6.57 5.88 -1.10
CA VAL A 63 -7.76 5.04 -0.91
C VAL A 63 -9.01 5.92 -0.80
N PRO A 64 -10.01 5.71 -1.66
CA PRO A 64 -11.23 6.51 -1.60
C PRO A 64 -11.89 6.44 -0.22
N GLY A 65 -12.27 7.60 0.31
CA GLY A 65 -12.86 7.70 1.63
C GLY A 65 -11.88 7.77 2.78
N HIS A 66 -10.59 7.52 2.54
CA HIS A 66 -9.54 7.53 3.57
C HIS A 66 -8.40 8.49 3.22
N GLU A 67 -8.63 9.38 2.27
CA GLU A 67 -7.56 10.24 1.73
C GLU A 67 -6.89 11.10 2.79
N ARG A 68 -7.68 11.70 3.67
CA ARG A 68 -7.13 12.60 4.69
C ARG A 68 -6.20 11.86 5.65
N GLU A 69 -6.67 10.74 6.16
CA GLU A 69 -5.88 9.92 7.09
C GLU A 69 -4.63 9.37 6.42
N GLN A 70 -4.78 8.85 5.21
CA GLN A 70 -3.66 8.29 4.47
C GLN A 70 -2.61 9.36 4.15
N ALA A 71 -3.05 10.54 3.70
CA ALA A 71 -2.14 11.64 3.41
C ALA A 71 -1.36 12.07 4.64
N ALA A 72 -2.03 12.15 5.80
CA ALA A 72 -1.37 12.53 7.04
C ALA A 72 -0.27 11.54 7.42
N GLN A 73 -0.57 10.24 7.31
CA GLN A 73 0.42 9.20 7.59
C GLN A 73 1.61 9.27 6.63
N LEU A 74 1.33 9.39 5.33
CA LEU A 74 2.38 9.45 4.33
C LEU A 74 3.27 10.69 4.51
N ARG A 75 2.65 11.84 4.76
CA ARG A 75 3.42 13.09 4.98
C ARG A 75 4.30 12.98 6.21
N SER A 76 3.86 12.30 7.26
CA SER A 76 4.68 12.08 8.44
C SER A 76 5.93 11.25 8.14
N GLU A 77 5.91 10.49 7.05
CA GLU A 77 7.03 9.67 6.60
C GLU A 77 7.87 10.36 5.52
N GLY A 78 7.61 11.64 5.25
CA GLY A 78 8.35 12.39 4.25
C GLY A 78 7.88 12.19 2.82
N VAL A 79 6.71 11.58 2.62
CA VAL A 79 6.15 11.38 1.29
C VAL A 79 5.38 12.63 0.87
N LYS A 80 5.57 13.06 -0.37
CA LYS A 80 4.85 14.22 -0.90
C LYS A 80 3.53 13.78 -1.51
N VAL A 81 2.44 14.38 -1.02
CA VAL A 81 1.08 14.05 -1.43
C VAL A 81 0.34 15.36 -1.73
N SER A 82 -0.35 15.41 -2.86
CA SER A 82 -1.22 16.54 -3.19
C SER A 82 -2.33 16.06 -4.14
N ASP A 83 -3.49 16.68 -4.04
CA ASP A 83 -4.65 16.40 -4.90
C ASP A 83 -5.02 14.91 -4.89
N GLY A 84 -4.93 14.28 -3.71
CA GLY A 84 -5.31 12.88 -3.54
C GLY A 84 -4.37 11.88 -4.15
N ARG A 85 -3.13 12.29 -4.47
CA ARG A 85 -2.14 11.41 -5.12
C ARG A 85 -0.75 11.57 -4.51
N VAL A 86 -0.02 10.46 -4.50
CA VAL A 86 1.40 10.48 -4.15
C VAL A 86 2.17 11.12 -5.29
N ARG A 87 3.02 12.10 -4.98
CA ARG A 87 3.85 12.80 -5.94
C ARG A 87 5.29 12.33 -5.91
N ASN A 88 5.79 12.02 -4.71
CA ASN A 88 7.15 11.54 -4.54
C ASN A 88 7.26 10.85 -3.19
N ALA A 89 7.90 9.67 -3.18
CA ALA A 89 8.16 8.90 -1.99
C ALA A 89 9.67 8.69 -1.85
N ARG A 90 10.11 8.28 -0.67
CA ARG A 90 11.52 8.03 -0.43
C ARG A 90 11.97 6.73 -1.06
N TYR A 91 11.10 5.73 -1.08
CA TYR A 91 11.38 4.40 -1.62
C TYR A 91 10.16 3.89 -2.38
N GLY A 92 10.37 2.89 -3.21
CA GLY A 92 9.31 2.24 -3.95
C GLY A 92 9.08 2.88 -5.32
N ARG A 93 7.90 2.57 -5.88
CA ARG A 93 7.59 2.94 -7.27
C ARG A 93 7.57 4.44 -7.52
N PHE A 94 7.25 5.24 -6.52
CA PHE A 94 7.07 6.69 -6.67
C PHE A 94 8.28 7.48 -6.17
N SER A 95 9.37 6.80 -5.96
CA SER A 95 10.61 7.47 -5.54
C SER A 95 11.36 8.11 -6.71
#